data_91b7a78754883792dc02086b71b13dd0
#
_entry.id   91b7a78754883792dc02086b71b13dd0
#
_cell.length_a   1.000
_cell.length_b   1.000
_cell.length_c   1.000
_cell.angle_alpha   90.00
_cell.angle_beta   90.00
_cell.angle_gamma   90.00
#
_symmetry.space_group_name_H-M   'P 1'
#
loop_
_entity.id
_entity.type
_entity.pdbx_description
1 polymer ?
#
loop_
_entity_poly.entity_id
_entity_poly.type
_entity_poly.pdbx_seq_one_letter_code
_entity_poly.pdbx_strand_id
1 'polypeptide(L)'
;MTNYESVLIARQDLGASQVNNIVEELTGVVEKEGGQVVRVDNWGLKNLAYRIKKNRKGHYVLMNITAPANAIAEFERVMRFNEDIIRYMTVKVDAFSDASADDKDASEE
;
A
#
# COMPACT_ATOMS: atom_id res chain seq x y z
N MET A 1 2.58 -19.79 3.72
CA MET A 1 2.50 -18.46 3.12
C MET A 1 3.28 -17.47 3.95
N THR A 2 3.63 -16.37 3.34
CA THR A 2 4.48 -15.37 3.97
C THR A 2 3.69 -14.10 4.21
N ASN A 3 4.02 -13.40 5.27
CA ASN A 3 3.38 -12.15 5.62
C ASN A 3 4.17 -10.97 5.07
N TYR A 4 3.46 -10.00 4.52
CA TYR A 4 4.06 -8.79 3.96
C TYR A 4 3.29 -7.58 4.44
N GLU A 5 4.02 -6.48 4.65
CA GLU A 5 3.42 -5.17 4.85
C GLU A 5 3.78 -4.31 3.66
N SER A 6 2.78 -3.73 3.02
CA SER A 6 3.00 -2.89 1.86
C SER A 6 2.40 -1.52 2.11
N VAL A 7 3.19 -0.48 1.85
CA VAL A 7 2.72 0.90 1.92
C VAL A 7 2.75 1.44 0.51
N LEU A 8 1.63 2.00 0.06
CA LEU A 8 1.59 2.67 -1.22
C LEU A 8 1.21 4.12 -1.03
N ILE A 9 1.65 4.96 -1.96
CA ILE A 9 1.31 6.37 -1.97
C ILE A 9 0.67 6.67 -3.31
N ALA A 10 -0.57 7.15 -3.28
CA ALA A 10 -1.31 7.50 -4.49
C ALA A 10 -1.26 9.02 -4.69
N ARG A 11 -1.44 9.44 -5.93
CA ARG A 11 -1.37 10.85 -6.33
C ARG A 11 -2.29 11.72 -5.48
N GLN A 12 -1.84 12.93 -5.20
CA GLN A 12 -2.56 13.84 -4.30
C GLN A 12 -3.91 14.30 -4.86
N ASP A 13 -4.08 14.29 -6.17
CA ASP A 13 -5.29 14.81 -6.79
C ASP A 13 -6.41 13.78 -6.92
N LEU A 14 -6.20 12.56 -6.41
CA LEU A 14 -7.25 11.55 -6.41
C LEU A 14 -8.22 11.81 -5.26
N GLY A 15 -9.48 11.45 -5.49
CA GLY A 15 -10.47 11.48 -4.44
C GLY A 15 -10.48 10.18 -3.65
N ALA A 16 -11.21 10.17 -2.53
CA ALA A 16 -11.28 9.01 -1.66
C ALA A 16 -11.80 7.77 -2.38
N SER A 17 -12.81 7.92 -3.24
CA SER A 17 -13.37 6.79 -3.94
C SER A 17 -12.38 6.19 -4.93
N GLN A 18 -11.55 7.02 -5.53
CA GLN A 18 -10.54 6.54 -6.47
C GLN A 18 -9.46 5.76 -5.74
N VAL A 19 -9.05 6.22 -4.55
CA VAL A 19 -8.09 5.50 -3.74
C VAL A 19 -8.67 4.15 -3.31
N ASN A 20 -9.94 4.12 -2.92
CA ASN A 20 -10.59 2.87 -2.55
C ASN A 20 -10.65 1.90 -3.71
N ASN A 21 -10.87 2.39 -4.92
CA ASN A 21 -10.89 1.53 -6.11
C ASN A 21 -9.54 0.89 -6.35
N ILE A 22 -8.46 1.65 -6.14
CA ILE A 22 -7.12 1.12 -6.26
C ILE A 22 -6.91 -0.01 -5.27
N VAL A 23 -7.32 0.20 -4.02
CA VAL A 23 -7.17 -0.81 -2.98
C VAL A 23 -7.96 -2.07 -3.34
N GLU A 24 -9.18 -1.91 -3.83
CA GLU A 24 -10.00 -3.05 -4.22
C GLU A 24 -9.38 -3.82 -5.38
N GLU A 25 -8.83 -3.11 -6.34
CA GLU A 25 -8.16 -3.76 -7.47
C GLU A 25 -6.97 -4.59 -6.98
N LEU A 26 -6.16 -4.00 -6.12
CA LEU A 26 -4.97 -4.68 -5.60
C LEU A 26 -5.35 -5.88 -4.74
N THR A 27 -6.41 -5.74 -3.94
CA THR A 27 -6.91 -6.85 -3.14
C THR A 27 -7.32 -8.01 -4.05
N GLY A 28 -8.00 -7.70 -5.14
CA GLY A 28 -8.41 -8.72 -6.10
C GLY A 28 -7.22 -9.42 -6.73
N VAL A 29 -6.15 -8.68 -7.03
CA VAL A 29 -4.95 -9.27 -7.59
C VAL A 29 -4.34 -10.28 -6.62
N VAL A 30 -4.23 -9.91 -5.36
CA VAL A 30 -3.66 -10.80 -4.34
C VAL A 30 -4.52 -12.06 -4.18
N GLU A 31 -5.82 -11.88 -4.12
CA GLU A 31 -6.72 -13.02 -3.91
C GLU A 31 -6.73 -13.96 -5.10
N LYS A 32 -6.67 -13.41 -6.30
CA LYS A 32 -6.66 -14.23 -7.51
C LYS A 32 -5.42 -15.12 -7.55
N GLU A 33 -4.32 -14.66 -6.99
CA GLU A 33 -3.07 -15.41 -7.00
C GLU A 33 -2.90 -16.29 -5.75
N GLY A 34 -3.95 -16.46 -4.97
CA GLY A 34 -3.93 -17.36 -3.83
C GLY A 34 -3.54 -16.75 -2.51
N GLY A 35 -3.45 -15.44 -2.45
CA GLY A 35 -3.15 -14.75 -1.20
C GLY A 35 -4.38 -14.15 -0.56
N GLN A 36 -4.16 -13.40 0.50
CA GLN A 36 -5.21 -12.78 1.26
C GLN A 36 -4.74 -11.43 1.79
N VAL A 37 -5.58 -10.41 1.64
CA VAL A 37 -5.33 -9.12 2.27
C VAL A 37 -6.01 -9.16 3.63
N VAL A 38 -5.21 -9.11 4.68
CA VAL A 38 -5.69 -9.29 6.05
C VAL A 38 -6.20 -7.98 6.63
N ARG A 39 -5.57 -6.87 6.24
CA ARG A 39 -5.94 -5.57 6.80
C ARG A 39 -5.54 -4.46 5.83
N VAL A 40 -6.36 -3.43 5.77
CA VAL A 40 -6.08 -2.22 5.01
C VAL A 40 -6.26 -1.03 5.94
N ASP A 41 -5.21 -0.20 6.04
CA ASP A 41 -5.27 1.05 6.78
C ASP A 41 -5.07 2.19 5.82
N ASN A 42 -6.08 3.03 5.67
CA ASN A 42 -5.97 4.22 4.85
C ASN A 42 -5.62 5.39 5.77
N TRP A 43 -4.37 5.86 5.67
CA TRP A 43 -3.89 6.94 6.53
C TRP A 43 -4.27 8.31 6.01
N GLY A 44 -4.84 8.39 4.80
CA GLY A 44 -5.31 9.64 4.24
C GLY A 44 -4.21 10.42 3.53
N LEU A 45 -4.54 11.66 3.22
CA LEU A 45 -3.65 12.54 2.49
C LEU A 45 -2.63 13.14 3.44
N LYS A 46 -1.35 12.93 3.15
CA LYS A 46 -0.27 13.38 4.01
C LYS A 46 0.79 14.11 3.21
N ASN A 47 1.52 14.98 3.86
CA ASN A 47 2.65 15.66 3.24
C ASN A 47 3.78 14.70 3.01
N LEU A 48 4.42 14.82 1.86
CA LEU A 48 5.62 14.04 1.55
C LEU A 48 6.84 14.77 2.06
N ALA A 49 7.85 14.00 2.50
CA ALA A 49 9.09 14.58 2.97
C ALA A 49 9.77 15.38 1.84
N TYR A 50 9.60 14.93 0.62
CA TYR A 50 10.07 15.65 -0.56
C TYR A 50 9.14 15.31 -1.71
N ARG A 51 9.19 16.15 -2.73
CA ARG A 51 8.27 16.01 -3.86
C ARG A 51 8.55 14.71 -4.63
N ILE A 52 7.49 13.99 -4.94
CA ILE A 52 7.58 12.78 -5.75
C ILE A 52 6.70 12.99 -6.99
N LYS A 53 7.29 12.94 -8.18
CA LYS A 53 6.56 13.08 -9.44
C LYS A 53 5.64 14.31 -9.40
N LYS A 54 6.17 15.41 -8.88
CA LYS A 54 5.48 16.70 -8.77
C LYS A 54 4.36 16.72 -7.74
N ASN A 55 4.22 15.68 -6.92
CA ASN A 55 3.26 15.67 -5.82
C ASN A 55 3.97 16.10 -4.55
N ARG A 56 3.33 16.99 -3.80
CA ARG A 56 3.81 17.39 -2.47
C ARG A 56 3.12 16.59 -1.38
N LYS A 57 1.97 16.01 -1.69
CA LYS A 57 1.19 15.19 -0.78
C LYS A 57 0.87 13.88 -1.47
N GLY A 58 0.41 12.92 -0.70
CA GLY A 58 -0.03 11.67 -1.25
C GLY A 58 -0.95 10.95 -0.30
N HIS A 59 -1.78 10.09 -0.86
CA HIS A 59 -2.67 9.24 -0.07
C HIS A 59 -1.89 8.01 0.35
N TYR A 60 -1.71 7.82 1.65
CA TYR A 60 -0.96 6.68 2.19
C TYR A 60 -1.92 5.56 2.54
N VAL A 61 -1.62 4.36 2.08
CA VAL A 61 -2.41 3.17 2.41
C VAL A 61 -1.45 2.06 2.80
N LEU A 62 -1.72 1.44 3.95
CA LEU A 62 -0.98 0.27 4.41
C LEU A 62 -1.84 -0.96 4.17
N MET A 63 -1.25 -2.01 3.61
CA MET A 63 -1.94 -3.27 3.38
C MET A 63 -1.12 -4.39 4.02
N ASN A 64 -1.78 -5.18 4.87
CA ASN A 64 -1.18 -6.38 5.44
C ASN A 64 -1.63 -7.57 4.61
N ILE A 65 -0.68 -8.32 4.08
CA ILE A 65 -0.96 -9.36 3.10
C ILE A 65 -0.31 -10.67 3.52
N THR A 66 -1.04 -11.76 3.44
CA THR A 66 -0.49 -13.10 3.61
C THR A 66 -0.63 -13.80 2.27
N ALA A 67 0.50 -14.17 1.66
CA ALA A 67 0.45 -14.64 0.29
C ALA A 67 1.70 -15.42 -0.08
N PRO A 68 1.62 -16.23 -1.14
CA PRO A 68 2.82 -16.82 -1.72
C PRO A 68 3.62 -15.76 -2.50
N ALA A 69 4.88 -16.05 -2.75
CA ALA A 69 5.76 -15.08 -3.39
C ALA A 69 5.26 -14.64 -4.77
N ASN A 70 4.62 -15.56 -5.51
CA ASN A 70 4.12 -15.20 -6.84
C ASN A 70 3.00 -14.17 -6.76
N ALA A 71 2.19 -14.21 -5.70
CA ALA A 71 1.12 -13.25 -5.53
C ALA A 71 1.69 -11.86 -5.26
N ILE A 72 2.74 -11.78 -4.46
CA ILE A 72 3.39 -10.49 -4.18
C ILE A 72 4.06 -9.94 -5.43
N ALA A 73 4.68 -10.80 -6.22
CA ALA A 73 5.30 -10.36 -7.46
C ALA A 73 4.27 -9.71 -8.39
N GLU A 74 3.11 -10.33 -8.51
CA GLU A 74 2.04 -9.79 -9.35
C GLU A 74 1.47 -8.51 -8.76
N PHE A 75 1.28 -8.48 -7.46
CA PHE A 75 0.81 -7.29 -6.74
C PHE A 75 1.72 -6.09 -7.02
N GLU A 76 3.04 -6.30 -6.91
CA GLU A 76 3.98 -5.23 -7.16
C GLU A 76 4.04 -4.84 -8.63
N ARG A 77 3.87 -5.81 -9.52
CA ARG A 77 3.85 -5.52 -10.95
C ARG A 77 2.69 -4.60 -11.29
N VAL A 78 1.51 -4.89 -10.74
CA VAL A 78 0.33 -4.07 -11.00
C VAL A 78 0.54 -2.66 -10.44
N MET A 79 1.12 -2.54 -9.24
CA MET A 79 1.40 -1.22 -8.68
C MET A 79 2.40 -0.44 -9.53
N ARG A 80 3.41 -1.13 -10.06
CA ARG A 80 4.44 -0.47 -10.87
C ARG A 80 3.86 0.15 -12.13
N PHE A 81 2.85 -0.48 -12.71
CA PHE A 81 2.25 0.01 -13.93
C PHE A 81 1.04 0.91 -13.70
N ASN A 82 0.65 1.12 -12.45
CA ASN A 82 -0.47 2.00 -12.15
C ASN A 82 0.04 3.42 -11.95
N GLU A 83 -0.31 4.30 -12.88
CA GLU A 83 0.19 5.67 -12.87
C GLU A 83 -0.33 6.49 -11.69
N ASP A 84 -1.39 6.03 -11.06
CA ASP A 84 -1.94 6.71 -9.88
C ASP A 84 -1.14 6.43 -8.63
N ILE A 85 -0.29 5.40 -8.64
CA ILE A 85 0.57 5.06 -7.51
C ILE A 85 1.94 5.66 -7.79
N ILE A 86 2.35 6.62 -6.95
CA ILE A 86 3.60 7.33 -7.19
C ILE A 86 4.78 6.69 -6.46
N ARG A 87 4.49 5.85 -5.46
CA ARG A 87 5.53 5.14 -4.74
C ARG A 87 4.91 3.98 -3.98
N TYR A 88 5.66 2.92 -3.82
CA TYR A 88 5.24 1.79 -2.98
C TYR A 88 6.46 1.12 -2.38
N MET A 89 6.25 0.45 -1.26
CA MET A 89 7.29 -0.34 -0.61
C MET A 89 6.62 -1.53 0.06
N THR A 90 7.16 -2.72 -0.18
CA THR A 90 6.66 -3.95 0.42
C THR A 90 7.79 -4.62 1.15
N VAL A 91 7.55 -5.00 2.41
CA VAL A 91 8.55 -5.69 3.20
C VAL A 91 7.95 -6.98 3.76
N LYS A 92 8.79 -7.99 3.84
CA LYS A 92 8.43 -9.27 4.44
C LYS A 92 8.54 -9.14 5.95
N VAL A 93 7.56 -9.66 6.66
CA VAL A 93 7.53 -9.56 8.12
C VAL A 93 7.18 -10.91 8.72
N ASP A 94 7.63 -11.14 9.94
CA ASP A 94 7.29 -12.37 10.65
C ASP A 94 5.87 -12.30 11.18
N ALA A 95 5.49 -11.12 11.68
CA ALA A 95 4.16 -10.89 12.20
C ALA A 95 3.78 -9.45 11.88
N PHE A 96 2.47 -9.22 11.72
CA PHE A 96 1.99 -7.88 11.39
C PHE A 96 2.06 -6.99 12.62
N SER A 97 2.38 -5.72 12.36
CA SER A 97 2.30 -4.69 13.39
C SER A 97 0.85 -4.42 13.71
N ASP A 98 0.58 -4.11 14.98
CA ASP A 98 -0.76 -3.71 15.39
C ASP A 98 -0.94 -2.22 15.20
N ALA A 99 -1.67 -1.61 16.10
CA ALA A 99 -1.90 -0.19 16.06
C ALA A 99 -0.60 0.61 16.11
N SER A 100 0.47 -0.03 16.51
CA SER A 100 1.77 0.62 16.54
C SER A 100 2.21 1.11 15.16
N ALA A 101 1.61 0.62 14.11
CA ALA A 101 1.90 1.13 12.78
C ALA A 101 1.66 2.64 12.71
N ASP A 102 0.63 3.10 13.38
CA ASP A 102 0.34 4.53 13.43
C ASP A 102 1.42 5.29 14.17
N ASP A 103 1.90 4.70 15.25
CA ASP A 103 2.95 5.34 16.03
C ASP A 103 4.23 5.43 15.23
N LYS A 104 4.56 4.39 14.51
CA LYS A 104 5.76 4.39 13.70
C LYS A 104 5.69 5.44 12.62
N ASP A 105 4.54 5.57 12.01
CA ASP A 105 4.35 6.58 10.99
C ASP A 105 4.58 7.97 11.58
N ALA A 106 4.01 8.23 12.74
CA ALA A 106 4.16 9.52 13.39
C ALA A 106 5.62 9.79 13.72
N SER A 107 6.34 8.79 14.18
CA SER A 107 7.72 8.98 14.59
C SER A 107 8.66 9.20 13.43
N GLU A 108 8.32 8.70 12.28
CA GLU A 108 9.18 8.83 11.10
C GLU A 108 8.98 10.14 10.37
N GLU A 109 7.91 10.82 10.69
CA GLU A 109 7.62 12.09 10.06
C GLU A 109 8.42 13.21 10.69
#